data_1aeb5593afc7bee268c608b9d4990f7d
#
_entry.id   1aeb5593afc7bee268c608b9d4990f7d
#
_cell.length_a   1.000
_cell.length_b   1.000
_cell.length_c   1.000
_cell.angle_alpha   90.00
_cell.angle_beta   90.00
_cell.angle_gamma   90.00
#
_symmetry.space_group_name_H-M   'P 1'
#
loop_
_entity.id
_entity.type
_entity.pdbx_description
1 polymer ?
#
loop_
_entity_poly.entity_id
_entity_poly.type
_entity_poly.pdbx_seq_one_letter_code
_entity_poly.pdbx_strand_id
1 'polypeptide(L)'
;IQKLAGLTDYFLHHDLGISFPQDDSVFRFVGEQQLTLRRSRGLAPNYLNARKSDDKILAMGAHLKSTFTFVPNFHTYVSPYFGNLDSYDVLERLQDNLKQFIELFQTPPNVVLVDEHPQYQSSILGRELAETWSAELVSVQHHKAHLASVLGEHGLFASEEKILGVVWDGTGLGEDEMIWGGEFFTYQNRAMERFLYFEYYDWLAADKMAKEPRLSLLSMLPDGEKQIAEKKFSKTEWKVYLKMLENNPLKTSSVGRLFDGVASLLGIIDVTSYEGEAAMLLENQAKKYVGNNEVDFLEGVVFENIPTKTIIQNIHQAMVDGFSIPRLAHSFIHTLALVIFKIAAQHNFSIIACSGGVFQNSILVEKLIKLGGDSKINIKFNRILSSNDENISFGQFSYYQHIKK
;
A
#
# COMPACT_ATOMS: atom_id res chain seq x y z
N ILE A 1 22.89 -10.93 -20.55
CA ILE A 1 23.25 -10.22 -21.79
C ILE A 1 22.12 -10.29 -22.81
N GLN A 2 21.62 -11.49 -23.17
CA GLN A 2 20.61 -11.65 -24.24
C GLN A 2 19.36 -10.77 -24.06
N LYS A 3 18.82 -10.67 -22.84
CA LYS A 3 17.63 -9.81 -22.53
C LYS A 3 17.93 -8.31 -22.65
N LEU A 4 19.19 -7.90 -22.60
CA LEU A 4 19.62 -6.50 -22.62
C LEU A 4 20.25 -6.07 -23.94
N ALA A 5 20.45 -7.00 -24.87
CA ALA A 5 21.19 -6.76 -26.14
C ALA A 5 20.57 -5.67 -27.03
N GLY A 6 19.27 -5.35 -26.84
CA GLY A 6 18.62 -4.24 -27.55
C GLY A 6 18.74 -2.87 -26.89
N LEU A 7 19.36 -2.78 -25.70
CA LEU A 7 19.43 -1.55 -24.91
C LEU A 7 20.82 -0.89 -24.92
N THR A 8 21.89 -1.64 -25.26
CA THR A 8 23.25 -1.13 -25.28
C THR A 8 24.12 -1.93 -26.24
N ASP A 9 25.18 -1.29 -26.76
CA ASP A 9 26.16 -1.90 -27.68
C ASP A 9 27.26 -2.66 -26.95
N TYR A 10 27.52 -2.35 -25.68
CA TYR A 10 28.62 -2.93 -24.91
C TYR A 10 28.13 -3.39 -23.52
N PHE A 11 28.69 -4.52 -23.06
CA PHE A 11 28.45 -5.09 -21.75
C PHE A 11 29.76 -5.31 -21.01
N LEU A 12 29.90 -4.69 -19.84
CA LEU A 12 30.95 -5.06 -18.89
C LEU A 12 30.35 -6.08 -17.92
N HIS A 13 30.89 -7.28 -17.90
CA HIS A 13 30.43 -8.33 -17.00
C HIS A 13 31.65 -9.08 -16.39
N HIS A 14 31.39 -9.85 -15.34
CA HIS A 14 32.36 -10.73 -14.69
C HIS A 14 31.84 -12.17 -14.65
N ASP A 15 32.71 -13.10 -14.36
CA ASP A 15 32.44 -14.52 -14.26
C ASP A 15 32.27 -15.04 -12.84
N LEU A 16 32.30 -14.13 -11.84
CA LEU A 16 32.01 -14.47 -10.45
C LEU A 16 30.55 -14.86 -10.26
N GLY A 17 30.31 -15.94 -9.51
CA GLY A 17 28.95 -16.32 -9.11
C GLY A 17 28.28 -15.23 -8.26
N ILE A 18 27.00 -14.98 -8.50
CA ILE A 18 26.18 -14.07 -7.69
C ILE A 18 25.30 -14.93 -6.78
N SER A 19 25.68 -15.04 -5.51
CA SER A 19 24.94 -15.85 -4.52
C SER A 19 23.61 -15.19 -4.11
N PHE A 20 23.60 -13.85 -3.99
CA PHE A 20 22.42 -13.07 -3.61
C PHE A 20 22.17 -11.96 -4.64
N PRO A 21 21.46 -12.24 -5.74
CA PRO A 21 21.09 -11.18 -6.67
C PRO A 21 20.14 -10.19 -6.00
N GLN A 22 20.46 -8.91 -6.07
CA GLN A 22 19.71 -7.82 -5.46
C GLN A 22 19.57 -6.66 -6.43
N ASP A 23 18.39 -6.04 -6.43
CA ASP A 23 18.17 -4.74 -7.07
C ASP A 23 18.79 -3.61 -6.25
N ASP A 24 18.88 -2.40 -6.82
CA ASP A 24 19.30 -1.23 -6.08
C ASP A 24 18.19 -0.73 -5.16
N SER A 25 18.58 -0.20 -4.00
CA SER A 25 17.67 0.53 -3.13
C SER A 25 17.25 1.84 -3.78
N VAL A 26 15.99 2.23 -3.60
CA VAL A 26 15.41 3.44 -4.20
C VAL A 26 14.74 4.28 -3.12
N PHE A 27 15.10 5.56 -3.07
CA PHE A 27 14.58 6.53 -2.11
C PHE A 27 14.05 7.76 -2.81
N ARG A 28 13.13 8.43 -2.12
CA ARG A 28 12.70 9.79 -2.40
C ARG A 28 12.81 10.61 -1.12
N PHE A 29 13.09 11.90 -1.24
CA PHE A 29 13.12 12.82 -0.10
C PHE A 29 12.01 13.85 -0.23
N VAL A 30 11.34 14.12 0.89
CA VAL A 30 10.32 15.16 1.06
C VAL A 30 10.79 16.02 2.25
N GLY A 31 11.45 17.15 1.95
CA GLY A 31 12.23 17.86 2.96
C GLY A 31 13.29 16.93 3.58
N GLU A 32 13.26 16.77 4.88
CA GLU A 32 14.16 15.87 5.61
C GLU A 32 13.61 14.43 5.73
N GLN A 33 12.34 14.21 5.36
CA GLN A 33 11.72 12.90 5.42
C GLN A 33 12.20 12.03 4.25
N GLN A 34 12.88 10.93 4.57
CA GLN A 34 13.19 9.87 3.61
C GLN A 34 11.99 8.97 3.41
N LEU A 35 11.61 8.75 2.16
CA LEU A 35 10.63 7.76 1.73
C LEU A 35 11.36 6.62 1.04
N THR A 36 11.40 5.46 1.65
CA THR A 36 11.93 4.25 1.03
C THR A 36 10.91 3.71 0.04
N LEU A 37 11.28 3.63 -1.24
CA LEU A 37 10.44 3.07 -2.30
C LEU A 37 10.76 1.59 -2.53
N ARG A 38 12.04 1.21 -2.37
CA ARG A 38 12.55 -0.16 -2.40
C ARG A 38 13.78 -0.27 -1.51
N ARG A 39 13.77 -1.25 -0.62
CA ARG A 39 14.88 -1.55 0.28
C ARG A 39 15.59 -2.81 -0.17
N SER A 40 16.80 -2.69 -0.69
CA SER A 40 17.56 -3.80 -1.24
C SER A 40 19.06 -3.60 -1.05
N ARG A 41 19.86 -3.59 -2.08
CA ARG A 41 21.32 -3.51 -2.04
C ARG A 41 21.80 -2.35 -1.14
N GLY A 42 22.74 -2.66 -0.25
CA GLY A 42 23.32 -1.72 0.71
C GLY A 42 22.51 -1.58 2.01
N LEU A 43 21.24 -1.97 2.03
CA LEU A 43 20.36 -1.89 3.20
C LEU A 43 19.83 -3.24 3.65
N ALA A 44 19.85 -4.24 2.80
CA ALA A 44 19.41 -5.60 3.09
C ALA A 44 20.48 -6.62 2.66
N PRO A 45 20.58 -7.79 3.33
CA PRO A 45 19.91 -8.09 4.59
C PRO A 45 20.57 -7.35 5.75
N ASN A 46 19.79 -6.61 6.50
CA ASN A 46 20.25 -5.99 7.74
C ASN A 46 19.27 -6.33 8.86
N TYR A 47 19.72 -6.36 10.08
CA TYR A 47 18.83 -6.63 11.20
C TYR A 47 18.19 -5.34 11.71
N LEU A 48 16.94 -5.45 12.11
CA LEU A 48 16.23 -4.42 12.85
C LEU A 48 16.24 -4.80 14.33
N ASN A 49 16.43 -3.82 15.21
CA ASN A 49 16.29 -4.05 16.63
C ASN A 49 14.81 -4.29 16.93
N ALA A 50 14.48 -5.52 17.31
CA ALA A 50 13.14 -5.89 17.70
C ALA A 50 13.16 -6.50 19.09
N ARG A 51 11.96 -6.60 19.68
CA ARG A 51 11.78 -7.24 20.99
C ARG A 51 12.29 -8.68 20.94
N LYS A 52 12.96 -9.12 22.00
CA LYS A 52 13.33 -10.53 22.19
C LYS A 52 12.11 -11.42 22.07
N SER A 53 12.17 -12.40 21.20
CA SER A 53 11.23 -13.50 21.12
C SER A 53 11.92 -14.81 21.40
N ASP A 54 11.30 -15.68 22.17
CA ASP A 54 11.76 -17.06 22.34
C ASP A 54 11.39 -17.92 21.14
N ASP A 55 10.37 -17.48 20.38
CA ASP A 55 9.97 -18.13 19.14
C ASP A 55 10.94 -17.82 18.00
N LYS A 56 11.10 -18.81 17.14
CA LYS A 56 11.83 -18.72 15.87
C LYS A 56 10.80 -18.48 14.79
N ILE A 57 10.71 -17.23 14.35
CA ILE A 57 9.59 -16.75 13.54
C ILE A 57 10.05 -16.54 12.10
N LEU A 58 9.24 -17.04 11.16
CA LEU A 58 9.32 -16.71 9.75
C LEU A 58 8.01 -16.04 9.34
N ALA A 59 8.07 -14.80 8.87
CA ALA A 59 6.94 -14.09 8.28
C ALA A 59 7.14 -13.97 6.77
N MET A 60 6.17 -14.46 5.99
CA MET A 60 6.30 -14.64 4.54
C MET A 60 5.98 -13.39 3.72
N GLY A 61 5.41 -12.34 4.36
CA GLY A 61 5.06 -11.10 3.68
C GLY A 61 3.90 -11.22 2.69
N ALA A 62 3.87 -10.30 1.73
CA ALA A 62 2.83 -10.21 0.70
C ALA A 62 3.23 -10.90 -0.61
N HIS A 63 2.28 -10.93 -1.55
CA HIS A 63 2.47 -11.47 -2.90
C HIS A 63 3.22 -10.49 -3.83
N LEU A 64 2.90 -9.21 -3.73
CA LEU A 64 3.55 -8.14 -4.47
C LEU A 64 4.68 -7.54 -3.62
N LYS A 65 5.73 -7.02 -4.28
CA LYS A 65 6.89 -6.39 -3.61
C LYS A 65 7.42 -7.23 -2.43
N SER A 66 7.46 -8.54 -2.63
CA SER A 66 7.65 -9.53 -1.59
C SER A 66 9.00 -9.38 -0.87
N THR A 67 8.93 -9.57 0.44
CA THR A 67 10.04 -9.78 1.37
C THR A 67 9.64 -10.86 2.35
N PHE A 68 10.62 -11.44 3.05
CA PHE A 68 10.34 -12.22 4.27
C PHE A 68 11.04 -11.60 5.47
N THR A 69 10.50 -11.84 6.66
CA THR A 69 11.13 -11.50 7.93
C THR A 69 11.46 -12.77 8.69
N PHE A 70 12.72 -12.93 9.09
CA PHE A 70 13.19 -14.10 9.81
C PHE A 70 13.81 -13.72 11.16
N VAL A 71 13.38 -14.40 12.22
CA VAL A 71 13.83 -14.17 13.60
C VAL A 71 14.39 -15.47 14.17
N PRO A 72 15.63 -15.86 13.80
CA PRO A 72 16.25 -17.10 14.28
C PRO A 72 16.79 -17.00 15.72
N ASN A 73 17.01 -15.77 16.16
CA ASN A 73 17.64 -15.46 17.45
C ASN A 73 17.07 -14.15 18.02
N PHE A 74 17.89 -13.31 18.66
CA PHE A 74 17.47 -12.01 19.21
C PHE A 74 17.41 -10.88 18.18
N HIS A 75 17.74 -11.15 16.91
CA HIS A 75 17.72 -10.17 15.83
C HIS A 75 16.61 -10.48 14.83
N THR A 76 16.03 -9.42 14.32
CA THR A 76 15.01 -9.50 13.27
C THR A 76 15.63 -9.15 11.93
N TYR A 77 15.72 -10.12 11.05
CA TYR A 77 16.25 -9.95 9.69
C TYR A 77 15.11 -9.77 8.71
N VAL A 78 15.12 -8.66 7.97
CA VAL A 78 14.24 -8.45 6.83
C VAL A 78 15.04 -8.66 5.57
N SER A 79 14.55 -9.54 4.71
CA SER A 79 15.19 -9.91 3.45
C SER A 79 15.35 -8.71 2.50
N PRO A 80 16.14 -8.83 1.43
CA PRO A 80 16.04 -7.93 0.30
C PRO A 80 14.65 -7.99 -0.35
N TYR A 81 14.34 -6.97 -1.14
CA TYR A 81 13.19 -6.95 -2.04
C TYR A 81 13.35 -8.00 -3.16
N PHE A 82 12.35 -8.86 -3.36
CA PHE A 82 12.32 -9.87 -4.42
C PHE A 82 11.51 -9.43 -5.64
N GLY A 83 10.42 -8.72 -5.45
CA GLY A 83 9.47 -8.34 -6.49
C GLY A 83 8.14 -9.07 -6.36
N ASN A 84 7.45 -9.24 -7.49
CA ASN A 84 6.11 -9.85 -7.52
C ASN A 84 6.22 -11.36 -7.76
N LEU A 85 5.57 -12.14 -6.90
CA LEU A 85 5.63 -13.60 -6.90
C LEU A 85 4.79 -14.27 -8.01
N ASP A 86 4.19 -13.50 -8.92
CA ASP A 86 3.61 -14.02 -10.17
C ASP A 86 4.68 -14.63 -11.09
N SER A 87 5.92 -14.17 -10.98
CA SER A 87 7.05 -14.69 -11.74
C SER A 87 7.66 -15.89 -11.05
N TYR A 88 7.74 -17.01 -11.76
CA TYR A 88 8.42 -18.22 -11.28
C TYR A 88 9.88 -17.95 -10.86
N ASP A 89 10.62 -17.19 -11.66
CA ASP A 89 12.01 -16.83 -11.35
C ASP A 89 12.14 -16.03 -10.03
N VAL A 90 11.12 -15.22 -9.70
CA VAL A 90 11.09 -14.44 -8.44
C VAL A 90 10.78 -15.34 -7.26
N LEU A 91 9.80 -16.24 -7.42
CA LEU A 91 9.45 -17.21 -6.40
C LEU A 91 10.61 -18.15 -6.07
N GLU A 92 11.31 -18.67 -7.09
CA GLU A 92 12.48 -19.51 -6.93
C GLU A 92 13.60 -18.76 -6.18
N ARG A 93 13.90 -17.51 -6.55
CA ARG A 93 14.87 -16.68 -5.82
C ARG A 93 14.52 -16.48 -4.35
N LEU A 94 13.22 -16.26 -4.04
CA LEU A 94 12.77 -16.13 -2.66
C LEU A 94 13.01 -17.43 -1.89
N GLN A 95 12.65 -18.59 -2.48
CA GLN A 95 12.87 -19.91 -1.89
C GLN A 95 14.35 -20.21 -1.63
N ASP A 96 15.21 -19.94 -2.62
CA ASP A 96 16.66 -20.16 -2.50
C ASP A 96 17.26 -19.28 -1.40
N ASN A 97 16.88 -18.01 -1.35
CA ASN A 97 17.36 -17.09 -0.30
C ASN A 97 16.88 -17.54 1.08
N LEU A 98 15.61 -17.92 1.21
CA LEU A 98 15.07 -18.40 2.48
C LEU A 98 15.80 -19.67 2.95
N LYS A 99 16.06 -20.62 2.04
CA LYS A 99 16.85 -21.82 2.34
C LYS A 99 18.25 -21.47 2.84
N GLN A 100 18.95 -20.56 2.17
CA GLN A 100 20.27 -20.11 2.57
C GLN A 100 20.27 -19.43 3.96
N PHE A 101 19.25 -18.63 4.27
CA PHE A 101 19.10 -18.04 5.60
C PHE A 101 18.90 -19.11 6.69
N ILE A 102 18.04 -20.10 6.47
CA ILE A 102 17.81 -21.18 7.41
C ILE A 102 19.06 -22.03 7.62
N GLU A 103 19.79 -22.35 6.54
CA GLU A 103 21.05 -23.06 6.61
C GLU A 103 22.15 -22.26 7.36
N LEU A 104 22.23 -20.94 7.12
CA LEU A 104 23.18 -20.06 7.80
C LEU A 104 22.97 -20.03 9.32
N PHE A 105 21.73 -19.92 9.76
CA PHE A 105 21.39 -19.84 11.18
C PHE A 105 21.20 -21.23 11.83
N GLN A 106 21.12 -22.29 11.06
CA GLN A 106 20.86 -23.67 11.51
C GLN A 106 19.65 -23.76 12.47
N THR A 107 18.64 -22.92 12.23
CA THR A 107 17.50 -22.75 13.12
C THR A 107 16.22 -22.76 12.30
N PRO A 108 15.46 -23.88 12.27
CA PRO A 108 14.16 -23.89 11.63
C PRO A 108 13.15 -23.05 12.44
N PRO A 109 12.21 -22.38 11.78
CA PRO A 109 11.13 -21.68 12.46
C PRO A 109 10.21 -22.64 13.22
N ASN A 110 9.68 -22.19 14.37
CA ASN A 110 8.60 -22.85 15.07
C ASN A 110 7.26 -22.11 14.92
N VAL A 111 7.29 -20.90 14.32
CA VAL A 111 6.11 -20.13 13.96
C VAL A 111 6.29 -19.59 12.53
N VAL A 112 5.28 -19.78 11.68
CA VAL A 112 5.22 -19.22 10.33
C VAL A 112 4.02 -18.28 10.24
N LEU A 113 4.28 -17.03 9.84
CA LEU A 113 3.27 -16.00 9.66
C LEU A 113 2.99 -15.79 8.18
N VAL A 114 1.72 -15.74 7.80
CA VAL A 114 1.27 -15.56 6.41
C VAL A 114 0.20 -14.48 6.32
N ASP A 115 -0.02 -13.94 5.13
CA ASP A 115 -1.17 -13.08 4.84
C ASP A 115 -2.47 -13.91 4.88
N GLU A 116 -3.58 -13.29 5.27
CA GLU A 116 -4.90 -13.94 5.26
C GLU A 116 -5.37 -14.31 3.86
N HIS A 117 -4.83 -13.65 2.82
CA HIS A 117 -5.21 -13.96 1.44
C HIS A 117 -4.76 -15.38 1.04
N PRO A 118 -5.71 -16.30 0.76
CA PRO A 118 -5.40 -17.73 0.63
C PRO A 118 -4.61 -18.08 -0.64
N GLN A 119 -4.69 -17.24 -1.67
CA GLN A 119 -4.07 -17.48 -2.98
C GLN A 119 -2.74 -16.75 -3.18
N TYR A 120 -2.26 -15.97 -2.21
CA TYR A 120 -0.93 -15.39 -2.33
C TYR A 120 0.13 -16.48 -2.34
N GLN A 121 1.07 -16.43 -3.28
CA GLN A 121 2.16 -17.41 -3.37
C GLN A 121 3.00 -17.44 -2.09
N SER A 122 3.19 -16.30 -1.43
CA SER A 122 3.83 -16.23 -0.11
C SER A 122 3.03 -17.01 0.95
N SER A 123 1.70 -16.93 0.94
CA SER A 123 0.84 -17.66 1.90
C SER A 123 0.80 -19.16 1.59
N ILE A 124 0.80 -19.55 0.32
CA ILE A 124 0.85 -20.97 -0.09
C ILE A 124 2.18 -21.59 0.36
N LEU A 125 3.30 -20.96 0.00
CA LEU A 125 4.62 -21.42 0.40
C LEU A 125 4.78 -21.46 1.93
N GLY A 126 4.24 -20.44 2.64
CA GLY A 126 4.30 -20.40 4.10
C GLY A 126 3.57 -21.58 4.76
N ARG A 127 2.42 -22.01 4.23
CA ARG A 127 1.70 -23.20 4.70
C ARG A 127 2.51 -24.48 4.50
N GLU A 128 3.09 -24.68 3.31
CA GLU A 128 3.93 -25.84 3.00
C GLU A 128 5.15 -25.93 3.93
N LEU A 129 5.78 -24.77 4.22
CA LEU A 129 6.91 -24.70 5.13
C LEU A 129 6.50 -24.95 6.59
N ALA A 130 5.35 -24.47 7.04
CA ALA A 130 4.82 -24.74 8.37
C ALA A 130 4.56 -26.25 8.57
N GLU A 131 3.99 -26.91 7.58
CA GLU A 131 3.81 -28.37 7.61
C GLU A 131 5.17 -29.09 7.66
N THR A 132 6.12 -28.71 6.81
CA THR A 132 7.46 -29.32 6.72
C THR A 132 8.21 -29.27 8.06
N TRP A 133 8.10 -28.16 8.79
CA TRP A 133 8.80 -27.95 10.07
C TRP A 133 7.93 -28.25 11.29
N SER A 134 6.68 -28.68 11.12
CA SER A 134 5.71 -28.81 12.20
C SER A 134 5.60 -27.52 13.03
N ALA A 135 5.66 -26.39 12.36
CA ALA A 135 5.57 -25.06 12.95
C ALA A 135 4.12 -24.60 13.10
N GLU A 136 3.87 -23.74 14.10
CA GLU A 136 2.58 -23.05 14.22
C GLU A 136 2.35 -22.14 13.01
N LEU A 137 1.20 -22.22 12.37
CA LEU A 137 0.80 -21.34 11.28
C LEU A 137 -0.16 -20.25 11.80
N VAL A 138 0.20 -18.99 11.61
CA VAL A 138 -0.62 -17.85 12.03
C VAL A 138 -0.87 -16.93 10.84
N SER A 139 -2.14 -16.61 10.59
CA SER A 139 -2.53 -15.63 9.58
C SER A 139 -2.66 -14.23 10.18
N VAL A 140 -2.21 -13.23 9.43
CA VAL A 140 -2.27 -11.81 9.81
C VAL A 140 -2.93 -11.02 8.68
N GLN A 141 -3.95 -10.23 9.03
CA GLN A 141 -4.66 -9.40 8.07
C GLN A 141 -3.72 -8.33 7.48
N HIS A 142 -3.78 -8.15 6.17
CA HIS A 142 -2.87 -7.33 5.37
C HIS A 142 -2.69 -5.89 5.90
N HIS A 143 -3.80 -5.16 6.07
CA HIS A 143 -3.77 -3.76 6.53
C HIS A 143 -3.36 -3.63 8.01
N LYS A 144 -3.65 -4.63 8.83
CA LYS A 144 -3.13 -4.69 10.21
C LYS A 144 -1.62 -4.90 10.21
N ALA A 145 -1.08 -5.68 9.25
CA ALA A 145 0.37 -5.81 9.10
C ALA A 145 1.01 -4.48 8.66
N HIS A 146 0.42 -3.75 7.71
CA HIS A 146 0.90 -2.40 7.35
C HIS A 146 0.98 -1.47 8.56
N LEU A 147 -0.09 -1.37 9.34
CA LEU A 147 -0.08 -0.53 10.55
C LEU A 147 0.93 -1.01 11.58
N ALA A 148 0.99 -2.32 11.82
CA ALA A 148 1.94 -2.91 12.77
C ALA A 148 3.39 -2.65 12.37
N SER A 149 3.70 -2.54 11.08
CA SER A 149 5.03 -2.18 10.59
C SER A 149 5.45 -0.79 11.08
N VAL A 150 4.60 0.23 10.91
CA VAL A 150 4.90 1.59 11.40
C VAL A 150 4.99 1.62 12.93
N LEU A 151 4.05 0.99 13.62
CA LEU A 151 4.07 0.93 15.07
C LEU A 151 5.35 0.26 15.59
N GLY A 152 5.81 -0.81 14.92
CA GLY A 152 7.04 -1.52 15.23
C GLY A 152 8.30 -0.68 15.03
N GLU A 153 8.41 -0.01 13.85
CA GLU A 153 9.55 0.85 13.54
C GLU A 153 9.73 2.01 14.54
N HIS A 154 8.62 2.53 15.06
CA HIS A 154 8.61 3.68 15.96
C HIS A 154 8.45 3.33 17.45
N GLY A 155 8.38 2.03 17.80
CA GLY A 155 8.20 1.58 19.18
C GLY A 155 6.86 1.98 19.79
N LEU A 156 5.84 2.22 18.97
CA LEU A 156 4.54 2.77 19.38
C LEU A 156 3.61 1.73 20.02
N PHE A 157 3.94 0.45 19.99
CA PHE A 157 3.13 -0.57 20.68
C PHE A 157 3.06 -0.38 22.20
N ALA A 158 4.04 0.33 22.77
CA ALA A 158 4.06 0.67 24.19
C ALA A 158 3.38 2.01 24.51
N SER A 159 2.82 2.70 23.52
CA SER A 159 2.15 3.99 23.73
C SER A 159 0.89 3.81 24.57
N GLU A 160 0.71 4.69 25.55
CA GLU A 160 -0.56 4.83 26.31
C GLU A 160 -1.57 5.69 25.56
N GLU A 161 -1.11 6.51 24.60
CA GLU A 161 -1.97 7.34 23.77
C GLU A 161 -2.68 6.53 22.70
N LYS A 162 -3.91 6.92 22.41
CA LYS A 162 -4.70 6.38 21.29
C LYS A 162 -4.07 6.84 19.97
N ILE A 163 -3.77 5.91 19.08
CA ILE A 163 -3.12 6.17 17.79
C ILE A 163 -4.13 6.00 16.66
N LEU A 164 -4.17 6.97 15.75
CA LEU A 164 -4.86 6.84 14.48
C LEU A 164 -3.94 6.12 13.47
N GLY A 165 -4.32 4.91 13.09
CA GLY A 165 -3.72 4.20 11.96
C GLY A 165 -4.40 4.60 10.66
N VAL A 166 -3.65 5.06 9.67
CA VAL A 166 -4.14 5.34 8.32
C VAL A 166 -3.44 4.40 7.36
N VAL A 167 -4.17 3.44 6.81
CA VAL A 167 -3.61 2.44 5.90
C VAL A 167 -4.29 2.56 4.55
N TRP A 168 -3.57 3.18 3.60
CA TRP A 168 -4.09 3.43 2.26
C TRP A 168 -3.25 2.73 1.21
N ASP A 169 -3.91 1.82 0.50
CA ASP A 169 -3.24 0.94 -0.43
C ASP A 169 -4.06 0.68 -1.71
N GLY A 170 -3.50 -0.15 -2.58
CA GLY A 170 -4.13 -0.60 -3.82
C GLY A 170 -5.18 -1.67 -3.59
N THR A 171 -4.84 -2.71 -2.86
CA THR A 171 -5.72 -3.86 -2.60
C THR A 171 -5.21 -4.71 -1.44
N GLY A 172 -6.13 -5.22 -0.63
CA GLY A 172 -5.88 -6.26 0.36
C GLY A 172 -7.19 -6.92 0.76
N LEU A 173 -7.16 -8.18 1.16
CA LEU A 173 -8.35 -8.90 1.60
C LEU A 173 -8.83 -8.35 2.96
N GLY A 174 -10.07 -7.88 3.01
CA GLY A 174 -10.72 -7.40 4.22
C GLY A 174 -11.32 -8.51 5.08
N GLU A 175 -11.54 -8.24 6.36
CA GLU A 175 -12.19 -9.16 7.30
C GLU A 175 -13.68 -9.40 6.96
N ASP A 176 -14.26 -8.53 6.13
CA ASP A 176 -15.62 -8.58 5.60
C ASP A 176 -15.70 -9.18 4.18
N GLU A 177 -14.61 -9.83 3.74
CA GLU A 177 -14.45 -10.41 2.39
C GLU A 177 -14.47 -9.39 1.24
N MET A 178 -14.46 -8.09 1.56
CA MET A 178 -14.32 -7.01 0.58
C MET A 178 -12.85 -6.69 0.34
N ILE A 179 -12.58 -5.93 -0.73
CA ILE A 179 -11.23 -5.45 -1.03
C ILE A 179 -11.00 -4.13 -0.32
N TRP A 180 -10.12 -4.13 0.67
CA TRP A 180 -9.73 -2.94 1.40
C TRP A 180 -8.59 -2.19 0.73
N GLY A 181 -8.36 -0.95 1.16
CA GLY A 181 -7.26 -0.10 0.73
C GLY A 181 -7.49 1.38 1.04
N GLY A 182 -8.47 1.71 1.88
CA GLY A 182 -8.76 3.09 2.31
C GLY A 182 -9.19 3.14 3.78
N GLU A 183 -8.38 2.54 4.67
CA GLU A 183 -8.79 2.19 6.01
C GLU A 183 -8.24 3.13 7.07
N PHE A 184 -9.04 3.35 8.10
CA PHE A 184 -8.66 4.02 9.33
C PHE A 184 -8.84 3.06 10.50
N PHE A 185 -7.76 2.89 11.26
CA PHE A 185 -7.71 2.05 12.45
C PHE A 185 -7.54 2.89 13.71
N THR A 186 -8.03 2.38 14.82
CA THR A 186 -7.57 2.81 16.13
C THR A 186 -6.61 1.77 16.68
N TYR A 187 -5.50 2.23 17.26
CA TYR A 187 -4.65 1.39 18.09
C TYR A 187 -4.63 1.93 19.51
N GLN A 188 -5.05 1.11 20.45
CA GLN A 188 -4.98 1.38 21.89
C GLN A 188 -5.05 0.07 22.67
N ASN A 189 -4.35 -0.04 23.80
CA ASN A 189 -4.41 -1.20 24.69
C ASN A 189 -4.19 -2.55 23.98
N ARG A 190 -3.25 -2.61 23.05
CA ARG A 190 -2.95 -3.80 22.23
C ARG A 190 -4.11 -4.25 21.31
N ALA A 191 -5.12 -3.44 21.14
CA ALA A 191 -6.19 -3.67 20.18
C ALA A 191 -6.01 -2.78 18.93
N MET A 192 -6.26 -3.36 17.77
CA MET A 192 -6.17 -2.71 16.47
C MET A 192 -7.50 -2.93 15.75
N GLU A 193 -8.32 -1.88 15.69
CA GLU A 193 -9.70 -1.93 15.23
C GLU A 193 -9.92 -0.98 14.06
N ARG A 194 -10.49 -1.48 12.97
CA ARG A 194 -10.99 -0.66 11.85
C ARG A 194 -12.24 0.09 12.31
N PHE A 195 -12.29 1.41 12.15
CA PHE A 195 -13.45 2.18 12.59
C PHE A 195 -14.04 3.13 11.53
N LEU A 196 -13.23 3.47 10.50
CA LEU A 196 -13.63 4.31 9.38
C LEU A 196 -12.95 3.81 8.10
N TYR A 197 -13.57 4.10 6.97
CA TYR A 197 -13.03 3.74 5.65
C TYR A 197 -13.62 4.63 4.55
N PHE A 198 -13.05 4.61 3.35
CA PHE A 198 -13.67 5.19 2.18
C PHE A 198 -14.89 4.38 1.78
N GLU A 199 -16.04 5.04 1.52
CA GLU A 199 -17.26 4.36 1.10
C GLU A 199 -16.98 3.38 -0.04
N TYR A 200 -17.56 2.20 0.09
CA TYR A 200 -17.41 1.14 -0.90
C TYR A 200 -17.99 1.52 -2.26
N TYR A 201 -17.24 1.17 -3.28
CA TYR A 201 -17.66 1.20 -4.67
C TYR A 201 -17.37 -0.15 -5.33
N ASP A 202 -17.86 -0.37 -6.55
CA ASP A 202 -17.77 -1.66 -7.20
C ASP A 202 -16.35 -2.03 -7.61
N TRP A 203 -15.91 -3.24 -7.30
CA TRP A 203 -14.71 -3.83 -7.87
C TRP A 203 -15.05 -4.52 -9.18
N LEU A 204 -14.66 -3.95 -10.32
CA LEU A 204 -15.03 -4.42 -11.65
C LEU A 204 -13.92 -5.24 -12.31
N ALA A 205 -14.32 -6.33 -12.98
CA ALA A 205 -13.44 -7.09 -13.87
C ALA A 205 -12.12 -7.59 -13.23
N ALA A 206 -12.15 -7.92 -11.94
CA ALA A 206 -11.02 -8.48 -11.18
C ALA A 206 -9.73 -7.63 -11.37
N ASP A 207 -8.58 -8.27 -11.63
CA ASP A 207 -7.27 -7.61 -11.78
C ASP A 207 -7.21 -6.58 -12.91
N LYS A 208 -8.17 -6.63 -13.84
CA LYS A 208 -8.25 -5.66 -14.93
C LYS A 208 -8.52 -4.24 -14.41
N MET A 209 -9.26 -4.09 -13.30
CA MET A 209 -9.54 -2.79 -12.69
C MET A 209 -8.25 -2.08 -12.25
N ALA A 210 -7.25 -2.82 -11.77
CA ALA A 210 -5.96 -2.26 -11.40
C ALA A 210 -5.10 -1.81 -12.59
N LYS A 211 -5.43 -2.29 -13.81
CA LYS A 211 -4.73 -1.97 -15.06
C LYS A 211 -5.48 -0.95 -15.92
N GLU A 212 -6.76 -0.72 -15.63
CA GLU A 212 -7.62 0.18 -16.41
C GLU A 212 -8.29 1.23 -15.50
N PRO A 213 -7.62 2.38 -15.22
CA PRO A 213 -8.15 3.50 -14.45
C PRO A 213 -9.58 3.92 -14.81
N ARG A 214 -9.97 3.78 -16.08
CA ARG A 214 -11.34 4.06 -16.56
C ARG A 214 -12.41 3.18 -15.90
N LEU A 215 -12.06 1.95 -15.45
CA LEU A 215 -12.97 1.06 -14.71
C LEU A 215 -13.20 1.58 -13.30
N SER A 216 -12.13 2.07 -12.65
CA SER A 216 -12.23 2.72 -11.34
C SER A 216 -13.13 3.95 -11.41
N LEU A 217 -12.95 4.81 -12.41
CA LEU A 217 -13.85 5.95 -12.64
C LEU A 217 -15.29 5.50 -12.80
N LEU A 218 -15.56 4.55 -13.71
CA LEU A 218 -16.90 4.06 -13.98
C LEU A 218 -17.62 3.56 -12.72
N SER A 219 -16.89 2.87 -11.84
CA SER A 219 -17.47 2.30 -10.62
C SER A 219 -17.80 3.36 -9.56
N MET A 220 -17.05 4.47 -9.52
CA MET A 220 -17.24 5.56 -8.55
C MET A 220 -18.27 6.60 -8.99
N LEU A 221 -18.58 6.69 -10.28
CA LEU A 221 -19.60 7.62 -10.76
C LEU A 221 -20.99 7.19 -10.26
N PRO A 222 -21.87 8.13 -9.82
CA PRO A 222 -23.27 7.85 -9.52
C PRO A 222 -24.02 7.34 -10.77
N ASP A 223 -25.10 6.60 -10.57
CA ASP A 223 -25.85 5.98 -11.68
C ASP A 223 -26.33 6.98 -12.72
N GLY A 224 -26.74 8.18 -12.31
CA GLY A 224 -27.17 9.26 -13.22
C GLY A 224 -26.02 9.94 -13.98
N GLU A 225 -24.77 9.66 -13.66
CA GLU A 225 -23.58 10.35 -14.21
C GLU A 225 -22.60 9.42 -14.93
N LYS A 226 -22.93 8.14 -15.07
CA LYS A 226 -22.04 7.15 -15.70
C LYS A 226 -21.64 7.48 -17.13
N GLN A 227 -22.49 8.23 -17.87
CA GLN A 227 -22.20 8.72 -19.22
C GLN A 227 -20.93 9.58 -19.32
N ILE A 228 -20.44 10.14 -18.22
CA ILE A 228 -19.16 10.87 -18.18
C ILE A 228 -18.02 9.95 -18.65
N ALA A 229 -18.07 8.66 -18.30
CA ALA A 229 -17.07 7.67 -18.70
C ALA A 229 -17.34 7.01 -20.04
N GLU A 230 -18.51 7.16 -20.65
CA GLU A 230 -18.94 6.38 -21.84
C GLU A 230 -17.94 6.43 -22.99
N LYS A 231 -17.39 7.62 -23.28
CA LYS A 231 -16.45 7.83 -24.39
C LYS A 231 -15.10 7.09 -24.22
N LYS A 232 -14.82 6.58 -23.02
CA LYS A 232 -13.60 5.84 -22.69
C LYS A 232 -13.69 4.36 -23.06
N PHE A 233 -14.86 3.90 -23.48
CA PHE A 233 -15.15 2.50 -23.79
C PHE A 233 -15.67 2.32 -25.21
N SER A 234 -15.40 1.16 -25.80
CA SER A 234 -16.14 0.74 -26.99
C SER A 234 -17.60 0.45 -26.62
N LYS A 235 -18.51 0.47 -27.63
CA LYS A 235 -19.93 0.17 -27.41
C LYS A 235 -20.18 -1.20 -26.75
N THR A 236 -19.33 -2.18 -27.05
CA THR A 236 -19.43 -3.53 -26.48
C THR A 236 -18.96 -3.54 -25.02
N GLU A 237 -17.79 -2.97 -24.73
CA GLU A 237 -17.27 -2.84 -23.35
C GLU A 237 -18.26 -2.09 -22.47
N TRP A 238 -18.80 -0.97 -22.96
CA TRP A 238 -19.76 -0.16 -22.22
C TRP A 238 -20.96 -0.98 -21.75
N LYS A 239 -21.60 -1.72 -22.66
CA LYS A 239 -22.73 -2.60 -22.32
C LYS A 239 -22.35 -3.69 -21.31
N VAL A 240 -21.17 -4.31 -21.49
CA VAL A 240 -20.69 -5.37 -20.59
C VAL A 240 -20.45 -4.83 -19.18
N TYR A 241 -19.72 -3.72 -19.05
CA TYR A 241 -19.40 -3.16 -17.74
C TYR A 241 -20.62 -2.59 -17.01
N LEU A 242 -21.57 -1.95 -17.71
CA LEU A 242 -22.83 -1.54 -17.11
C LEU A 242 -23.60 -2.75 -16.54
N LYS A 243 -23.66 -3.85 -17.30
CA LYS A 243 -24.32 -5.06 -16.83
C LYS A 243 -23.60 -5.70 -15.62
N MET A 244 -22.27 -5.60 -15.57
CA MET A 244 -21.50 -6.09 -14.42
C MET A 244 -21.82 -5.28 -13.15
N LEU A 245 -22.10 -3.98 -13.27
CA LEU A 245 -22.45 -3.12 -12.13
C LEU A 245 -23.82 -3.46 -11.51
N GLU A 246 -24.77 -3.99 -12.28
CA GLU A 246 -26.15 -4.23 -11.82
C GLU A 246 -26.24 -5.17 -10.61
N ASN A 247 -25.35 -6.18 -10.52
CA ASN A 247 -25.35 -7.20 -9.45
C ASN A 247 -23.94 -7.58 -8.99
N ASN A 248 -23.05 -6.61 -8.84
CA ASN A 248 -21.69 -6.88 -8.42
C ASN A 248 -21.59 -7.03 -6.90
N PRO A 249 -21.30 -8.24 -6.36
CA PRO A 249 -21.19 -8.43 -4.92
C PRO A 249 -19.87 -7.90 -4.35
N LEU A 250 -18.81 -7.82 -5.18
CA LEU A 250 -17.48 -7.45 -4.72
C LEU A 250 -17.29 -5.95 -4.73
N LYS A 251 -16.94 -5.40 -3.58
CA LYS A 251 -16.74 -3.97 -3.35
C LYS A 251 -15.32 -3.67 -2.91
N THR A 252 -14.95 -2.40 -3.00
CA THR A 252 -13.65 -1.92 -2.54
C THR A 252 -13.73 -0.53 -1.92
N SER A 253 -12.88 -0.28 -0.93
CA SER A 253 -12.60 1.02 -0.31
C SER A 253 -11.27 1.64 -0.78
N SER A 254 -10.60 1.06 -1.76
CA SER A 254 -9.23 1.36 -2.16
C SER A 254 -8.99 2.82 -2.54
N VAL A 255 -8.09 3.49 -1.83
CA VAL A 255 -7.60 4.83 -2.21
C VAL A 255 -6.69 4.75 -3.43
N GLY A 256 -5.94 3.66 -3.62
CA GLY A 256 -5.17 3.45 -4.85
C GLY A 256 -6.05 3.49 -6.10
N ARG A 257 -7.19 2.81 -6.06
CA ARG A 257 -8.19 2.87 -7.16
C ARG A 257 -8.88 4.22 -7.28
N LEU A 258 -9.00 4.97 -6.16
CA LEU A 258 -9.50 6.35 -6.22
C LEU A 258 -8.53 7.26 -6.98
N PHE A 259 -7.20 7.12 -6.78
CA PHE A 259 -6.19 7.80 -7.60
C PHE A 259 -6.35 7.47 -9.09
N ASP A 260 -6.57 6.20 -9.42
CA ASP A 260 -6.79 5.76 -10.81
C ASP A 260 -8.05 6.41 -11.41
N GLY A 261 -9.17 6.38 -10.66
CA GLY A 261 -10.42 7.00 -11.09
C GLY A 261 -10.29 8.50 -11.35
N VAL A 262 -9.59 9.21 -10.48
CA VAL A 262 -9.30 10.65 -10.66
C VAL A 262 -8.38 10.90 -11.85
N ALA A 263 -7.34 10.08 -12.04
CA ALA A 263 -6.46 10.20 -13.21
C ALA A 263 -7.23 10.00 -14.52
N SER A 264 -8.14 9.03 -14.56
CA SER A 264 -9.00 8.81 -15.70
C SER A 264 -10.01 9.96 -15.89
N LEU A 265 -10.66 10.45 -14.82
CA LEU A 265 -11.59 11.58 -14.88
C LEU A 265 -10.93 12.82 -15.51
N LEU A 266 -9.71 13.12 -15.09
CA LEU A 266 -8.92 14.25 -15.59
C LEU A 266 -8.32 14.02 -17.01
N GLY A 267 -8.57 12.87 -17.62
CA GLY A 267 -8.08 12.54 -18.98
C GLY A 267 -6.56 12.31 -19.04
N ILE A 268 -5.94 11.94 -17.91
CA ILE A 268 -4.49 11.71 -17.83
C ILE A 268 -4.13 10.34 -18.40
N ILE A 269 -4.84 9.28 -17.99
CA ILE A 269 -4.60 7.93 -18.44
C ILE A 269 -5.83 7.04 -18.21
N ASP A 270 -6.14 6.15 -19.17
CA ASP A 270 -7.27 5.22 -19.10
C ASP A 270 -6.84 3.74 -18.99
N VAL A 271 -5.61 3.42 -19.41
CA VAL A 271 -5.00 2.08 -19.35
C VAL A 271 -3.54 2.23 -18.96
N THR A 272 -3.10 1.51 -17.94
CA THR A 272 -1.72 1.57 -17.44
C THR A 272 -0.85 0.48 -18.04
N SER A 273 0.45 0.73 -18.14
CA SER A 273 1.47 -0.21 -18.59
C SER A 273 2.24 -0.87 -17.43
N TYR A 274 2.19 -0.28 -16.24
CA TYR A 274 2.78 -0.80 -15.01
C TYR A 274 1.98 -0.36 -13.78
N GLU A 275 2.21 -1.03 -12.66
CA GLU A 275 1.54 -0.76 -11.39
C GLU A 275 1.83 0.66 -10.88
N GLY A 276 0.79 1.38 -10.46
CA GLY A 276 0.89 2.72 -9.90
C GLY A 276 1.12 3.85 -10.92
N GLU A 277 1.16 3.55 -12.23
CA GLU A 277 1.41 4.55 -13.28
C GLU A 277 0.42 5.72 -13.22
N ALA A 278 -0.87 5.45 -13.04
CA ALA A 278 -1.89 6.48 -12.97
C ALA A 278 -1.67 7.44 -11.78
N ALA A 279 -1.36 6.89 -10.60
CA ALA A 279 -1.06 7.68 -9.41
C ALA A 279 0.20 8.53 -9.58
N MET A 280 1.26 7.99 -10.21
CA MET A 280 2.49 8.71 -10.52
C MET A 280 2.25 9.85 -11.52
N LEU A 281 1.47 9.62 -12.57
CA LEU A 281 1.13 10.64 -13.57
C LEU A 281 0.26 11.74 -12.95
N LEU A 282 -0.69 11.38 -12.08
CA LEU A 282 -1.50 12.34 -11.33
C LEU A 282 -0.64 13.20 -10.40
N GLU A 283 0.31 12.60 -9.66
CA GLU A 283 1.30 13.31 -8.84
C GLU A 283 2.12 14.28 -9.70
N ASN A 284 2.58 13.85 -10.87
CA ASN A 284 3.34 14.70 -11.79
C ASN A 284 2.51 15.88 -12.32
N GLN A 285 1.21 15.73 -12.52
CA GLN A 285 0.35 16.87 -12.86
C GLN A 285 0.18 17.80 -11.65
N ALA A 286 -0.04 17.26 -10.47
CA ALA A 286 -0.19 18.03 -9.24
C ALA A 286 1.05 18.89 -8.94
N LYS A 287 2.27 18.41 -9.21
CA LYS A 287 3.53 19.17 -9.07
C LYS A 287 3.63 20.41 -9.94
N LYS A 288 2.87 20.49 -11.05
CA LYS A 288 2.86 21.65 -11.94
C LYS A 288 2.02 22.80 -11.37
N TYR A 289 1.23 22.58 -10.35
CA TYR A 289 0.44 23.62 -9.72
C TYR A 289 1.32 24.47 -8.82
N VAL A 290 1.41 25.75 -9.15
CA VAL A 290 2.12 26.77 -8.38
C VAL A 290 1.08 27.79 -7.90
N GLY A 291 0.45 27.52 -6.77
CA GLY A 291 -0.60 28.37 -6.22
C GLY A 291 -0.93 27.98 -4.77
N ASN A 292 -1.70 28.82 -4.10
CA ASN A 292 -2.12 28.64 -2.70
C ASN A 292 -3.65 28.55 -2.57
N ASN A 293 -4.36 28.33 -3.69
CA ASN A 293 -5.81 28.30 -3.72
C ASN A 293 -6.30 26.88 -4.02
N GLU A 294 -5.84 25.93 -3.20
CA GLU A 294 -6.35 24.56 -3.22
C GLU A 294 -7.82 24.52 -2.84
N VAL A 295 -8.54 23.56 -3.40
CA VAL A 295 -9.93 23.28 -3.07
C VAL A 295 -9.97 22.06 -2.17
N ASP A 296 -10.75 22.12 -1.10
CA ASP A 296 -11.17 20.94 -0.36
C ASP A 296 -12.47 20.41 -0.97
N PHE A 297 -12.40 19.31 -1.69
CA PHE A 297 -13.59 18.68 -2.31
C PHE A 297 -14.58 18.09 -1.30
N LEU A 298 -14.28 18.11 -0.01
CA LEU A 298 -15.16 17.73 1.10
C LEU A 298 -15.38 18.86 2.10
N GLU A 299 -15.21 20.12 1.68
CA GLU A 299 -15.52 21.27 2.53
C GLU A 299 -17.01 21.29 2.90
N GLY A 300 -17.30 21.40 4.20
CA GLY A 300 -18.67 21.44 4.72
C GLY A 300 -19.42 20.08 4.67
N VAL A 301 -18.82 19.02 4.13
CA VAL A 301 -19.43 17.69 4.09
C VAL A 301 -19.25 16.99 5.43
N VAL A 302 -20.35 16.55 6.03
CA VAL A 302 -20.37 15.68 7.21
C VAL A 302 -20.55 14.24 6.73
N PHE A 303 -19.74 13.33 7.25
CA PHE A 303 -19.74 11.94 6.81
C PHE A 303 -19.47 10.96 7.97
N GLU A 304 -20.05 9.78 7.90
CA GLU A 304 -19.72 8.64 8.77
C GLU A 304 -18.53 7.87 8.19
N ASN A 305 -18.56 7.62 6.87
CA ASN A 305 -17.43 7.11 6.08
C ASN A 305 -17.08 8.10 4.98
N ILE A 306 -15.84 8.07 4.47
CA ILE A 306 -15.36 9.07 3.52
C ILE A 306 -16.09 8.91 2.18
N PRO A 307 -16.86 9.91 1.72
CA PRO A 307 -17.78 9.77 0.59
C PRO A 307 -17.04 9.81 -0.75
N THR A 308 -16.60 8.65 -1.23
CA THR A 308 -15.82 8.47 -2.48
C THR A 308 -16.52 9.09 -3.70
N LYS A 309 -17.83 8.86 -3.84
CA LYS A 309 -18.62 9.39 -4.98
C LYS A 309 -18.68 10.91 -4.98
N THR A 310 -18.84 11.52 -3.79
CA THR A 310 -18.86 12.98 -3.64
C THR A 310 -17.53 13.62 -4.06
N ILE A 311 -16.40 12.99 -3.73
CA ILE A 311 -15.07 13.46 -4.17
C ILE A 311 -15.04 13.51 -5.70
N ILE A 312 -15.43 12.44 -6.39
CA ILE A 312 -15.44 12.35 -7.86
C ILE A 312 -16.36 13.40 -8.47
N GLN A 313 -17.58 13.58 -7.93
CA GLN A 313 -18.55 14.58 -8.40
C GLN A 313 -18.01 16.01 -8.26
N ASN A 314 -17.42 16.34 -7.09
CA ASN A 314 -16.91 17.68 -6.85
C ASN A 314 -15.67 17.99 -7.71
N ILE A 315 -14.81 17.00 -7.99
CA ILE A 315 -13.71 17.15 -8.96
C ILE A 315 -14.27 17.37 -10.36
N HIS A 316 -15.29 16.61 -10.78
CA HIS A 316 -15.91 16.78 -12.08
C HIS A 316 -16.56 18.16 -12.23
N GLN A 317 -17.31 18.63 -11.21
CA GLN A 317 -17.88 19.96 -11.22
C GLN A 317 -16.82 21.05 -11.35
N ALA A 318 -15.74 20.98 -10.57
CA ALA A 318 -14.65 21.94 -10.65
C ALA A 318 -13.93 21.90 -12.02
N MET A 319 -13.88 20.73 -12.67
CA MET A 319 -13.39 20.62 -14.05
C MET A 319 -14.31 21.33 -15.05
N VAL A 320 -15.64 21.20 -14.90
CA VAL A 320 -16.63 21.92 -15.71
C VAL A 320 -16.54 23.44 -15.45
N ASP A 321 -16.27 23.87 -14.24
CA ASP A 321 -16.04 25.27 -13.85
C ASP A 321 -14.72 25.84 -14.39
N GLY A 322 -13.93 25.03 -15.13
CA GLY A 322 -12.74 25.48 -15.84
C GLY A 322 -11.44 25.47 -15.03
N PHE A 323 -11.39 24.74 -13.89
CA PHE A 323 -10.15 24.57 -13.14
C PHE A 323 -9.16 23.73 -13.93
N SER A 324 -7.88 24.13 -13.88
CA SER A 324 -6.83 23.44 -14.61
C SER A 324 -6.53 22.05 -14.01
N ILE A 325 -6.13 21.09 -14.85
CA ILE A 325 -5.77 19.72 -14.43
C ILE A 325 -4.72 19.74 -13.30
N PRO A 326 -3.63 20.53 -13.36
CA PRO A 326 -2.68 20.62 -12.26
C PRO A 326 -3.32 21.05 -10.94
N ARG A 327 -4.22 22.04 -10.95
CA ARG A 327 -4.93 22.49 -9.76
C ARG A 327 -5.86 21.42 -9.20
N LEU A 328 -6.63 20.74 -10.06
CA LEU A 328 -7.54 19.66 -9.65
C LEU A 328 -6.77 18.48 -9.03
N ALA A 329 -5.69 18.04 -9.68
CA ALA A 329 -4.85 16.96 -9.16
C ALA A 329 -4.22 17.31 -7.79
N HIS A 330 -3.73 18.56 -7.64
CA HIS A 330 -3.14 19.02 -6.39
C HIS A 330 -4.19 19.15 -5.27
N SER A 331 -5.38 19.70 -5.60
CA SER A 331 -6.50 19.85 -4.67
C SER A 331 -7.06 18.51 -4.22
N PHE A 332 -7.10 17.50 -5.10
CA PHE A 332 -7.48 16.15 -4.72
C PHE A 332 -6.55 15.59 -3.63
N ILE A 333 -5.22 15.67 -3.83
CA ILE A 333 -4.25 15.21 -2.83
C ILE A 333 -4.36 16.04 -1.54
N HIS A 334 -4.64 17.34 -1.65
CA HIS A 334 -4.89 18.20 -0.51
C HIS A 334 -6.13 17.78 0.29
N THR A 335 -7.25 17.49 -0.38
CA THR A 335 -8.46 16.97 0.25
C THR A 335 -8.17 15.68 1.04
N LEU A 336 -7.40 14.74 0.47
CA LEU A 336 -7.02 13.51 1.17
C LEU A 336 -6.21 13.80 2.44
N ALA A 337 -5.26 14.74 2.39
CA ALA A 337 -4.53 15.14 3.59
C ALA A 337 -5.45 15.76 4.65
N LEU A 338 -6.38 16.64 4.24
CA LEU A 338 -7.35 17.27 5.16
C LEU A 338 -8.29 16.25 5.81
N VAL A 339 -8.72 15.21 5.08
CA VAL A 339 -9.55 14.12 5.62
C VAL A 339 -8.88 13.48 6.84
N ILE A 340 -7.59 13.15 6.74
CA ILE A 340 -6.83 12.55 7.85
C ILE A 340 -6.86 13.47 9.08
N PHE A 341 -6.61 14.77 8.89
CA PHE A 341 -6.60 15.74 10.00
C PHE A 341 -7.97 16.02 10.57
N LYS A 342 -9.02 16.08 9.74
CA LYS A 342 -10.41 16.20 10.20
C LYS A 342 -10.78 15.03 11.12
N ILE A 343 -10.44 13.79 10.72
CA ILE A 343 -10.69 12.59 11.53
C ILE A 343 -9.86 12.63 12.82
N ALA A 344 -8.58 12.99 12.75
CA ALA A 344 -7.72 13.09 13.92
C ALA A 344 -8.26 14.11 14.95
N ALA A 345 -8.68 15.28 14.48
CA ALA A 345 -9.26 16.33 15.33
C ALA A 345 -10.61 15.91 15.91
N GLN A 346 -11.50 15.34 15.10
CA GLN A 346 -12.85 14.90 15.53
C GLN A 346 -12.80 13.84 16.63
N HIS A 347 -11.79 12.95 16.58
CA HIS A 347 -11.63 11.84 17.52
C HIS A 347 -10.51 12.04 18.54
N ASN A 348 -9.93 13.26 18.62
CA ASN A 348 -8.90 13.65 19.57
C ASN A 348 -7.64 12.77 19.52
N PHE A 349 -7.14 12.44 18.32
CA PHE A 349 -5.88 11.77 18.16
C PHE A 349 -4.70 12.76 18.16
N SER A 350 -3.66 12.45 18.93
CA SER A 350 -2.39 13.20 18.97
C SER A 350 -1.30 12.57 18.11
N ILE A 351 -1.46 11.27 17.77
CA ILE A 351 -0.51 10.50 16.97
C ILE A 351 -1.25 9.89 15.78
N ILE A 352 -0.66 10.05 14.59
CA ILE A 352 -1.10 9.43 13.34
C ILE A 352 0.02 8.53 12.82
N ALA A 353 -0.27 7.28 12.50
CA ALA A 353 0.63 6.31 11.89
C ALA A 353 0.13 5.96 10.48
N CYS A 354 0.92 6.29 9.45
CA CYS A 354 0.56 6.15 8.04
C CYS A 354 1.36 5.04 7.37
N SER A 355 0.68 4.10 6.69
CA SER A 355 1.29 3.04 5.87
C SER A 355 0.40 2.67 4.69
N GLY A 356 0.92 1.85 3.77
CA GLY A 356 0.30 1.50 2.49
C GLY A 356 0.93 2.25 1.32
N GLY A 357 0.79 1.71 0.12
CA GLY A 357 1.46 2.20 -1.10
C GLY A 357 1.15 3.65 -1.46
N VAL A 358 -0.01 4.18 -1.05
CA VAL A 358 -0.42 5.57 -1.30
C VAL A 358 0.51 6.58 -0.62
N PHE A 359 1.13 6.23 0.51
CA PHE A 359 2.09 7.10 1.20
C PHE A 359 3.48 7.17 0.56
N GLN A 360 3.65 6.57 -0.62
CA GLN A 360 4.77 6.87 -1.51
C GLN A 360 4.60 8.18 -2.30
N ASN A 361 3.39 8.78 -2.28
CA ASN A 361 3.10 10.06 -2.92
C ASN A 361 3.75 11.22 -2.14
N SER A 362 4.71 11.90 -2.78
CA SER A 362 5.48 12.95 -2.12
C SER A 362 4.67 14.19 -1.75
N ILE A 363 3.67 14.56 -2.57
CA ILE A 363 2.80 15.71 -2.28
C ILE A 363 1.92 15.42 -1.07
N LEU A 364 1.35 14.22 -0.99
CA LEU A 364 0.55 13.82 0.17
C LEU A 364 1.37 13.87 1.46
N VAL A 365 2.56 13.29 1.44
CA VAL A 365 3.47 13.28 2.60
C VAL A 365 3.90 14.71 2.98
N GLU A 366 4.24 15.56 2.01
CA GLU A 366 4.59 16.96 2.25
C GLU A 366 3.45 17.72 2.94
N LYS A 367 2.23 17.58 2.42
CA LYS A 367 1.05 18.20 3.02
C LYS A 367 0.78 17.71 4.44
N LEU A 368 0.90 16.41 4.67
CA LEU A 368 0.74 15.81 6.00
C LEU A 368 1.79 16.34 6.99
N ILE A 369 3.05 16.42 6.60
CA ILE A 369 4.13 16.99 7.43
C ILE A 369 3.81 18.44 7.80
N LYS A 370 3.41 19.26 6.82
CA LYS A 370 3.05 20.66 7.04
C LYS A 370 1.88 20.80 8.01
N LEU A 371 0.77 20.10 7.74
CA LEU A 371 -0.41 20.14 8.60
C LEU A 371 -0.12 19.60 10.02
N GLY A 372 0.74 18.58 10.14
CA GLY A 372 1.20 18.05 11.43
C GLY A 372 1.95 19.10 12.25
N GLY A 373 2.86 19.85 11.61
CA GLY A 373 3.58 20.93 12.25
C GLY A 373 2.63 22.03 12.77
N ASP A 374 1.66 22.41 11.97
CA ASP A 374 0.68 23.47 12.30
C ASP A 374 -0.27 23.04 13.45
N SER A 375 -0.67 21.77 13.50
CA SER A 375 -1.66 21.23 14.45
C SER A 375 -1.05 20.57 15.70
N LYS A 376 0.27 20.44 15.78
CA LYS A 376 1.00 19.70 16.83
C LYS A 376 0.63 18.21 16.91
N ILE A 377 0.12 17.64 15.84
CA ILE A 377 -0.13 16.21 15.71
C ILE A 377 1.15 15.51 15.26
N ASN A 378 1.53 14.46 15.95
CA ASN A 378 2.74 13.69 15.66
C ASN A 378 2.45 12.65 14.57
N ILE A 379 2.97 12.85 13.36
CA ILE A 379 2.78 11.94 12.24
C ILE A 379 3.98 11.01 12.10
N LYS A 380 3.70 9.74 11.90
CA LYS A 380 4.69 8.68 11.67
C LYS A 380 4.43 7.99 10.34
N PHE A 381 5.49 7.88 9.55
CA PHE A 381 5.53 7.09 8.31
C PHE A 381 6.51 5.94 8.50
N ASN A 382 6.46 4.92 7.64
CA ASN A 382 7.56 3.96 7.55
C ASN A 382 8.86 4.71 7.28
N ARG A 383 9.92 4.34 8.00
CA ARG A 383 11.21 5.06 8.00
C ARG A 383 12.31 4.25 7.34
N ILE A 384 12.50 3.02 7.82
CA ILE A 384 13.54 2.09 7.33
C ILE A 384 12.98 1.24 6.21
N LEU A 385 11.76 0.74 6.40
CA LEU A 385 11.04 -0.04 5.41
C LEU A 385 10.25 0.87 4.47
N SER A 386 9.87 0.33 3.31
CA SER A 386 8.93 1.02 2.43
C SER A 386 7.53 1.07 3.06
N SER A 387 6.72 2.05 2.70
CA SER A 387 5.30 2.07 3.09
C SER A 387 4.43 1.09 2.28
N ASN A 388 4.95 0.53 1.18
CA ASN A 388 4.24 -0.46 0.35
C ASN A 388 4.34 -1.88 0.94
N ASP A 389 3.89 -2.90 0.20
CA ASP A 389 3.82 -4.30 0.64
C ASP A 389 5.16 -4.90 1.09
N GLU A 390 6.29 -4.27 0.77
CA GLU A 390 7.61 -4.66 1.25
C GLU A 390 7.70 -4.70 2.79
N ASN A 391 6.88 -3.92 3.49
CA ASN A 391 6.87 -3.90 4.95
C ASN A 391 5.97 -4.99 5.59
N ILE A 392 5.17 -5.70 4.81
CA ILE A 392 4.18 -6.65 5.33
C ILE A 392 4.82 -7.76 6.15
N SER A 393 5.95 -8.30 5.72
CA SER A 393 6.62 -9.36 6.49
C SER A 393 7.05 -8.90 7.88
N PHE A 394 7.61 -7.71 8.00
CA PHE A 394 7.95 -7.11 9.29
C PHE A 394 6.70 -6.73 10.08
N GLY A 395 5.66 -6.27 9.41
CA GLY A 395 4.37 -5.97 10.01
C GLY A 395 3.68 -7.20 10.60
N GLN A 396 3.69 -8.34 9.89
CA GLN A 396 3.19 -9.62 10.39
C GLN A 396 3.93 -10.03 11.67
N PHE A 397 5.26 -9.96 11.66
CA PHE A 397 6.09 -10.21 12.86
C PHE A 397 5.73 -9.27 14.00
N SER A 398 5.66 -7.97 13.74
CA SER A 398 5.36 -6.96 14.77
C SER A 398 3.96 -7.14 15.36
N TYR A 399 2.96 -7.46 14.52
CA TYR A 399 1.60 -7.76 14.95
C TYR A 399 1.55 -9.00 15.86
N TYR A 400 2.19 -10.09 15.45
CA TYR A 400 2.28 -11.31 16.25
C TYR A 400 2.88 -11.06 17.61
N GLN A 401 4.03 -10.38 17.65
CA GLN A 401 4.79 -10.11 18.88
C GLN A 401 4.05 -9.23 19.91
N HIS A 402 3.24 -8.29 19.45
CA HIS A 402 2.65 -7.28 20.32
C HIS A 402 1.15 -7.40 20.54
N ILE A 403 0.45 -8.11 19.69
CA ILE A 403 -1.01 -8.23 19.74
C ILE A 403 -1.47 -9.67 19.96
N LYS A 404 -0.91 -10.64 19.23
CA LYS A 404 -1.33 -12.05 19.34
C LYS A 404 -0.68 -12.76 20.54
N LYS A 405 0.56 -12.41 20.90
CA LYS A 405 1.32 -12.97 22.00
C LYS A 405 1.27 -12.05 23.23
#